data_9a31e8e1ceef692fa853f00f78489226
#
_entry.id   9a31e8e1ceef692fa853f00f78489226
#
_cell.length_a   1.000
_cell.length_b   1.000
_cell.length_c   1.000
_cell.angle_alpha   90.00
_cell.angle_beta   90.00
_cell.angle_gamma   90.00
#
_symmetry.space_group_name_H-M   'P 1'
#
loop_
_entity.id
_entity.type
_entity.pdbx_description
1 polymer ?
#
loop_
_entity_poly.entity_id
_entity_poly.type
_entity_poly.pdbx_seq_one_letter_code
_entity_poly.pdbx_strand_id
1 'polypeptide(L)'
;MSEPYASSPIFDEQTLPDALRNDHRTKTGTWGLLRVLEGEVRLIFTEPLTEHRVTPDSPAIIPPQATHYVVPVGAMRMQVEFWRERPDPSEGPING
;
A
#
# COMPACT_ATOMS: atom_id res chain seq x y z
N MET A 1 -14.43 -15.83 0.79
CA MET A 1 -13.31 -15.11 1.28
C MET A 1 -12.66 -14.31 0.19
N SER A 2 -12.31 -13.09 0.48
CA SER A 2 -11.65 -12.25 -0.50
C SER A 2 -10.17 -12.49 -0.50
N GLU A 3 -9.57 -12.32 -1.65
CA GLU A 3 -8.11 -12.38 -1.76
C GLU A 3 -7.70 -11.44 -2.87
N PRO A 4 -6.43 -11.02 -2.90
CA PRO A 4 -5.99 -10.11 -3.94
C PRO A 4 -6.02 -10.83 -5.29
N TYR A 5 -6.32 -10.06 -6.35
CA TYR A 5 -6.31 -10.64 -7.70
C TYR A 5 -4.97 -10.38 -8.38
N ALA A 6 -4.14 -9.55 -7.80
CA ALA A 6 -2.81 -9.24 -8.34
C ALA A 6 -1.96 -8.59 -7.25
N SER A 7 -0.67 -8.56 -7.48
CA SER A 7 0.26 -7.87 -6.58
C SER A 7 1.34 -7.20 -7.40
N SER A 8 1.88 -6.12 -6.89
CA SER A 8 3.02 -5.48 -7.50
C SER A 8 4.28 -6.28 -7.21
N PRO A 9 5.38 -6.01 -7.91
CA PRO A 9 6.68 -6.51 -7.46
C PRO A 9 6.98 -5.98 -6.06
N ILE A 10 7.99 -6.56 -5.42
CA ILE A 10 8.48 -6.05 -4.16
C ILE A 10 9.42 -4.90 -4.46
N PHE A 11 9.18 -3.74 -3.87
CA PHE A 11 9.99 -2.55 -4.05
C PHE A 11 10.77 -2.26 -2.78
N ASP A 12 11.94 -1.65 -2.93
CA ASP A 12 12.68 -1.12 -1.79
C ASP A 12 12.84 0.40 -2.00
N GLU A 13 13.60 1.05 -1.12
CA GLU A 13 13.73 2.51 -1.19
C GLU A 13 14.42 2.99 -2.45
N GLN A 14 15.11 2.11 -3.17
CA GLN A 14 15.79 2.48 -4.40
C GLN A 14 14.95 2.15 -5.63
N THR A 15 14.09 1.15 -5.56
CA THR A 15 13.32 0.69 -6.71
C THR A 15 11.87 1.17 -6.72
N LEU A 16 11.42 1.83 -5.66
CA LEU A 16 10.04 2.35 -5.60
C LEU A 16 9.83 3.31 -6.77
N PRO A 17 8.84 3.04 -7.64
CA PRO A 17 8.64 3.87 -8.82
C PRO A 17 8.29 5.31 -8.47
N ASP A 18 8.73 6.25 -9.32
CA ASP A 18 8.43 7.65 -9.11
C ASP A 18 6.93 7.90 -9.07
N ALA A 19 6.15 7.14 -9.82
CA ALA A 19 4.70 7.30 -9.80
C ALA A 19 4.12 7.11 -8.40
N LEU A 20 4.72 6.24 -7.58
CA LEU A 20 4.23 6.04 -6.22
C LEU A 20 4.82 7.03 -5.22
N ARG A 21 5.86 7.77 -5.62
CA ARG A 21 6.45 8.79 -4.75
C ARG A 21 5.77 10.14 -4.93
N ASN A 22 4.89 10.24 -5.91
CA ASN A 22 4.15 11.46 -6.20
C ASN A 22 2.67 11.12 -6.20
N ASP A 23 1.81 12.13 -6.30
CA ASP A 23 0.37 11.90 -6.26
C ASP A 23 -0.03 10.81 -7.24
N HIS A 24 -0.61 9.76 -6.74
CA HIS A 24 -1.04 8.61 -7.51
C HIS A 24 -2.47 8.27 -7.12
N ARG A 25 -3.27 7.84 -8.08
CA ARG A 25 -4.67 7.54 -7.83
C ARG A 25 -4.95 6.09 -8.18
N THR A 26 -5.62 5.38 -7.26
CA THR A 26 -6.04 4.02 -7.49
C THR A 26 -7.16 4.01 -8.53
N LYS A 27 -7.20 2.97 -9.35
CA LYS A 27 -8.26 2.84 -10.36
C LYS A 27 -9.63 2.68 -9.72
N THR A 28 -10.66 3.09 -10.46
CA THR A 28 -12.04 2.87 -10.04
C THR A 28 -12.25 1.36 -9.81
N GLY A 29 -12.88 1.02 -8.72
CA GLY A 29 -13.20 -0.36 -8.41
C GLY A 29 -12.04 -1.20 -7.90
N THR A 30 -10.85 -0.62 -7.77
CA THR A 30 -9.68 -1.35 -7.29
C THR A 30 -9.28 -0.81 -5.92
N TRP A 31 -9.16 -1.70 -4.97
CA TRP A 31 -8.64 -1.39 -3.64
C TRP A 31 -7.18 -1.79 -3.59
N GLY A 32 -6.38 -1.05 -2.87
CA GLY A 32 -4.99 -1.41 -2.63
C GLY A 32 -4.80 -1.80 -1.19
N LEU A 33 -3.84 -2.68 -0.94
CA LEU A 33 -3.39 -2.96 0.42
C LEU A 33 -1.88 -2.86 0.40
N LEU A 34 -1.36 -1.86 1.08
CA LEU A 34 0.08 -1.64 1.13
C LEU A 34 0.64 -2.45 2.28
N ARG A 35 1.50 -3.42 1.95
CA ARG A 35 2.18 -4.24 2.94
C ARG A 35 3.65 -3.90 2.96
N VAL A 36 4.17 -3.63 4.15
CA VAL A 36 5.60 -3.44 4.33
C VAL A 36 6.15 -4.75 4.85
N LEU A 37 7.20 -5.25 4.22
CA LEU A 37 7.84 -6.50 4.62
C LEU A 37 9.00 -6.25 5.57
N GLU A 38 9.68 -5.11 5.40
CA GLU A 38 10.78 -4.70 6.27
C GLU A 38 10.78 -3.19 6.34
N GLY A 39 11.08 -2.66 7.50
CA GLY A 39 11.19 -1.21 7.67
C GLY A 39 9.87 -0.52 7.79
N GLU A 40 9.79 0.67 7.24
CA GLU A 40 8.62 1.52 7.43
C GLU A 40 8.45 2.46 6.24
N VAL A 41 7.21 2.77 5.89
CA VAL A 41 6.92 3.84 4.93
C VAL A 41 5.82 4.71 5.52
N ARG A 42 5.68 5.92 5.00
CA ARG A 42 4.56 6.80 5.31
C ARG A 42 3.66 6.82 4.10
N LEU A 43 2.39 6.57 4.31
CA LEU A 43 1.37 6.65 3.26
C LEU A 43 0.59 7.92 3.50
N ILE A 44 0.61 8.83 2.53
CA ILE A 44 -0.04 10.12 2.66
C ILE A 44 -1.17 10.21 1.67
N PHE A 45 -2.38 10.47 2.16
CA PHE A 45 -3.54 10.79 1.32
C PHE A 45 -3.67 12.29 1.25
N THR A 46 -4.13 12.82 0.12
CA THR A 46 -4.14 14.27 -0.09
C THR A 46 -5.50 14.93 0.14
N GLU A 47 -6.62 14.16 0.15
CA GLU A 47 -7.95 14.76 0.29
C GLU A 47 -8.84 13.88 1.15
N PRO A 48 -8.94 14.12 2.45
CA PRO A 48 -8.19 15.13 3.21
C PRO A 48 -6.77 14.69 3.44
N LEU A 49 -5.91 15.62 3.75
CA LEU A 49 -4.53 15.31 3.98
C LEU A 49 -4.39 14.50 5.26
N THR A 50 -3.98 13.26 5.14
CA THR A 50 -3.74 12.38 6.29
C THR A 50 -2.48 11.58 6.04
N GLU A 51 -1.82 11.20 7.12
CA GLU A 51 -0.58 10.46 7.04
C GLU A 51 -0.70 9.21 7.90
N HIS A 52 -0.26 8.08 7.35
CA HIS A 52 -0.31 6.80 8.07
C HIS A 52 1.07 6.17 8.07
N ARG A 53 1.48 5.69 9.23
CA ARG A 53 2.72 4.96 9.36
C ARG A 53 2.43 3.51 9.02
N VAL A 54 3.13 2.94 8.03
CA VAL A 54 2.91 1.57 7.59
C VAL A 54 4.14 0.74 7.92
N THR A 55 3.92 -0.34 8.65
CA THR A 55 4.98 -1.23 9.09
C THR A 55 4.54 -2.67 8.82
N PRO A 56 5.42 -3.66 9.01
CA PRO A 56 4.99 -5.05 8.80
C PRO A 56 3.77 -5.45 9.61
N ASP A 57 3.58 -4.85 10.80
CA ASP A 57 2.44 -5.16 11.65
C ASP A 57 1.22 -4.29 11.37
N SER A 58 1.34 -3.28 10.54
CA SER A 58 0.27 -2.32 10.30
C SER A 58 0.14 -2.02 8.81
N PRO A 59 -0.41 -2.95 8.03
CA PRO A 59 -0.67 -2.66 6.62
C PRO A 59 -1.77 -1.62 6.47
N ALA A 60 -1.81 -0.95 5.32
CA ALA A 60 -2.74 0.15 5.11
C ALA A 60 -3.62 -0.09 3.89
N ILE A 61 -4.90 0.25 4.01
CA ILE A 61 -5.85 0.14 2.92
C ILE A 61 -5.85 1.42 2.11
N ILE A 62 -5.83 1.27 0.78
CA ILE A 62 -5.92 2.38 -0.15
C ILE A 62 -7.23 2.25 -0.90
N PRO A 63 -8.23 3.11 -0.60
CA PRO A 63 -9.53 3.00 -1.28
C PRO A 63 -9.44 3.33 -2.77
N PRO A 64 -10.41 2.90 -3.57
CA PRO A 64 -10.44 3.27 -4.98
C PRO A 64 -10.42 4.79 -5.18
N GLN A 65 -9.69 5.25 -6.18
CA GLN A 65 -9.62 6.65 -6.58
C GLN A 65 -9.05 7.60 -5.52
N ALA A 66 -8.50 7.08 -4.44
CA ALA A 66 -7.88 7.95 -3.43
C ALA A 66 -6.50 8.40 -3.90
N THR A 67 -6.29 9.69 -3.98
CA THR A 67 -4.99 10.24 -4.35
C THR A 67 -4.03 10.12 -3.16
N HIS A 68 -2.87 9.55 -3.41
CA HIS A 68 -1.94 9.25 -2.33
C HIS A 68 -0.52 9.17 -2.86
N TYR A 69 0.45 9.16 -1.96
CA TYR A 69 1.84 8.88 -2.30
C TYR A 69 2.54 8.23 -1.12
N VAL A 70 3.68 7.64 -1.40
CA VAL A 70 4.44 6.85 -0.42
C VAL A 70 5.80 7.47 -0.21
N VAL A 71 6.21 7.58 1.05
CA VAL A 71 7.52 8.13 1.42
C VAL A 71 8.26 7.07 2.23
N PRO A 72 9.34 6.50 1.69
CA PRO A 72 10.13 5.55 2.46
C PRO A 72 10.80 6.22 3.66
N VAL A 73 10.89 5.48 4.77
CA VAL A 73 11.61 5.96 5.93
C VAL A 73 12.82 5.06 6.08
N GLY A 74 13.94 5.45 5.43
CA GLY A 74 15.13 4.61 5.43
C GLY A 74 14.95 3.37 4.56
N ALA A 75 15.76 2.36 4.81
CA ALA A 75 15.69 1.12 4.05
C ALA A 75 14.37 0.41 4.33
N MET A 76 13.74 -0.09 3.30
CA MET A 76 12.45 -0.76 3.45
C MET A 76 12.20 -1.72 2.29
N ARG A 77 11.23 -2.62 2.47
CA ARG A 77 10.71 -3.46 1.39
C ARG A 77 9.21 -3.47 1.51
N MET A 78 8.51 -3.28 0.41
CA MET A 78 7.06 -3.19 0.40
C MET A 78 6.47 -3.79 -0.86
N GLN A 79 5.19 -4.07 -0.82
CA GLN A 79 4.44 -4.60 -1.94
C GLN A 79 3.02 -4.10 -1.84
N VAL A 80 2.36 -3.87 -2.98
CA VAL A 80 0.96 -3.47 -2.99
C VAL A 80 0.16 -4.64 -3.53
N GLU A 81 -0.89 -5.03 -2.81
CA GLU A 81 -1.85 -6.02 -3.27
C GLU A 81 -3.05 -5.29 -3.85
N PHE A 82 -3.62 -5.82 -4.92
CA PHE A 82 -4.78 -5.23 -5.56
C PHE A 82 -5.99 -6.14 -5.33
N TRP A 83 -7.07 -5.53 -4.85
CA TRP A 83 -8.28 -6.25 -4.43
C TRP A 83 -9.49 -5.68 -5.15
N ARG A 84 -10.50 -6.53 -5.39
CA ARG A 84 -11.75 -6.06 -5.99
C ARG A 84 -12.74 -5.59 -4.95
N GLU A 85 -12.52 -5.98 -3.70
CA GLU A 85 -13.35 -5.58 -2.56
C GLU A 85 -12.44 -5.03 -1.48
N ARG A 86 -13.02 -4.37 -0.50
CA ARG A 86 -12.24 -3.81 0.59
C ARG A 86 -11.46 -4.94 1.28
N PRO A 87 -10.15 -4.87 1.35
CA PRO A 87 -9.37 -5.90 2.02
C PRO A 87 -9.51 -5.83 3.54
N ASP A 88 -9.25 -6.95 4.21
CA ASP A 88 -9.23 -6.98 5.67
C ASP A 88 -7.80 -7.20 6.10
N PRO A 89 -7.09 -6.16 6.52
CA PRO A 89 -5.68 -6.30 6.88
C PRO A 89 -5.47 -7.19 8.09
N SER A 90 -6.48 -7.44 8.90
CA SER A 90 -6.30 -8.28 10.07
C SER A 90 -6.21 -9.76 9.71
N GLU A 91 -6.61 -10.14 8.49
CA GLU A 91 -6.49 -11.54 8.08
C GLU A 91 -5.05 -11.91 7.78
N GLY A 92 -4.24 -10.93 7.43
CA GLY A 92 -2.85 -11.18 7.13
C GLY A 92 -2.67 -12.04 5.91
N PRO A 93 -1.44 -12.52 5.66
CA PRO A 93 -1.19 -13.43 4.53
C PRO A 93 -1.85 -14.75 4.79
N ILE A 94 -2.15 -15.46 3.74
CA ILE A 94 -2.69 -16.67 3.83
C ILE A 94 -1.83 -17.62 4.41
N ASN A 95 -1.68 -18.35 4.82
CA ASN A 95 -0.90 -19.33 5.38
C ASN A 95 -0.57 -18.91 6.62
N GLY A 96 -1.00 -17.91 6.89
CA GLY A 96 -0.71 -17.40 8.11
C GLY A 96 -1.48 -18.06 9.06
#